data_e066c443fd690cc3e96fe539d5243b24
#
_entry.id   e066c443fd690cc3e96fe539d5243b24
#
_cell.length_a   1.000
_cell.length_b   1.000
_cell.length_c   1.000
_cell.angle_alpha   90.00
_cell.angle_beta   90.00
_cell.angle_gamma   90.00
#
_symmetry.space_group_name_H-M   'P 1'
#
loop_
_entity.id
_entity.type
_entity.pdbx_description
1 polymer ?
#
loop_
_entity_poly.entity_id
_entity_poly.type
_entity_poly.pdbx_seq_one_letter_code
_entity_poly.pdbx_strand_id
1 'polypeptide(L)'
;MTIAIVDLGCGNVGSVDHALRRLGAATKITDDLARIDAAERVVLPGVGAAGHAMERIDALGLRATLQRRDRPMLGICLGMQLLFERSEEDDTDCLGLVEGQVRRLVPEPGRPVPHMGWSQLEIRDDVAGLSSGEYAYFAHSYACDEVPQSVAMVYYGRPITAAVRQGRLLGAQFHPERSGEAGKRFLEAFLTC
;
A
#
# COMPACT_ATOMS: atom_id res chain seq x y z
N MET A 1 -0.03 19.69 9.46
CA MET A 1 -0.47 18.49 8.68
C MET A 1 -0.29 17.28 9.58
N THR A 2 -1.38 16.63 9.96
CA THR A 2 -1.36 15.44 10.84
C THR A 2 -1.66 14.20 10.01
N ILE A 3 -0.79 13.19 10.11
CA ILE A 3 -0.93 11.91 9.41
C ILE A 3 -1.25 10.82 10.42
N ALA A 4 -2.38 10.13 10.26
CA ALA A 4 -2.67 8.92 11.00
C ALA A 4 -2.06 7.71 10.28
N ILE A 5 -1.24 6.94 10.98
CA ILE A 5 -0.78 5.63 10.54
C ILE A 5 -1.64 4.62 11.28
N VAL A 6 -2.47 3.88 10.53
CA VAL A 6 -3.40 2.91 11.10
C VAL A 6 -2.63 1.75 11.72
N ASP A 7 -2.90 1.47 13.00
CA ASP A 7 -2.33 0.34 13.71
C ASP A 7 -3.35 -0.81 13.77
N LEU A 8 -3.15 -1.82 12.97
CA LEU A 8 -3.97 -3.04 12.99
C LEU A 8 -3.44 -4.10 13.96
N GLY A 9 -2.41 -3.76 14.77
CA GLY A 9 -1.76 -4.70 15.69
C GLY A 9 -0.78 -5.66 14.99
N CYS A 10 -0.55 -5.48 13.71
CA CYS A 10 0.42 -6.27 12.93
C CYS A 10 1.18 -5.33 11.99
N GLY A 11 2.47 -5.57 11.78
CA GLY A 11 3.25 -4.85 10.82
C GLY A 11 4.37 -3.98 11.38
N ASN A 12 5.25 -3.59 10.46
CA ASN A 12 6.36 -2.70 10.77
C ASN A 12 5.92 -1.21 10.62
N VAL A 13 4.88 -0.83 11.36
CA VAL A 13 4.35 0.55 11.36
C VAL A 13 5.43 1.58 11.76
N GLY A 14 6.39 1.17 12.60
CA GLY A 14 7.49 2.04 13.05
C GLY A 14 8.43 2.46 11.91
N SER A 15 8.72 1.59 10.94
CA SER A 15 9.56 1.95 9.80
C SER A 15 8.89 2.99 8.90
N VAL A 16 7.60 2.88 8.69
CA VAL A 16 6.80 3.85 7.93
C VAL A 16 6.76 5.19 8.68
N ASP A 17 6.51 5.17 10.00
CA ASP A 17 6.52 6.34 10.86
C ASP A 17 7.88 7.07 10.77
N HIS A 18 8.98 6.35 10.94
CA HIS A 18 10.33 6.91 10.85
C HIS A 18 10.62 7.51 9.47
N ALA A 19 10.18 6.86 8.38
CA ALA A 19 10.38 7.37 7.04
C ALA A 19 9.63 8.69 6.83
N LEU A 20 8.36 8.76 7.21
CA LEU A 20 7.55 9.98 7.10
C LEU A 20 8.07 11.11 8.00
N ARG A 21 8.51 10.81 9.23
CA ARG A 21 9.10 11.81 10.13
C ARG A 21 10.41 12.38 9.60
N ARG A 22 11.26 11.59 8.94
CA ARG A 22 12.46 12.10 8.26
C ARG A 22 12.14 13.09 7.16
N LEU A 23 10.95 13.03 6.57
CA LEU A 23 10.42 13.99 5.60
C LEU A 23 9.72 15.20 6.24
N GLY A 24 9.80 15.34 7.58
CA GLY A 24 9.20 16.45 8.31
C GLY A 24 7.71 16.30 8.61
N ALA A 25 7.12 15.13 8.36
CA ALA A 25 5.71 14.91 8.64
C ALA A 25 5.43 14.69 10.13
N ALA A 26 4.33 15.26 10.63
CA ALA A 26 3.80 14.97 11.96
C ALA A 26 2.89 13.74 11.90
N THR A 27 3.38 12.62 12.38
CA THR A 27 2.68 11.33 12.32
C THR A 27 2.18 10.88 13.67
N LYS A 28 1.09 10.10 13.67
CA LYS A 28 0.56 9.41 14.85
C LYS A 28 0.17 7.98 14.47
N ILE A 29 0.81 7.00 15.08
CA ILE A 29 0.38 5.60 15.03
C ILE A 29 -0.83 5.46 15.95
N THR A 30 -1.95 4.93 15.46
CA THR A 30 -3.21 4.84 16.23
C THR A 30 -4.19 3.85 15.59
N ASP A 31 -4.99 3.21 16.45
CA ASP A 31 -6.17 2.41 16.12
C ASP A 31 -7.48 3.14 16.46
N ASP A 32 -7.38 4.34 17.01
CA ASP A 32 -8.52 5.17 17.42
C ASP A 32 -9.25 5.76 16.22
N LEU A 33 -10.52 5.34 16.03
CA LEU A 33 -11.39 5.77 14.95
C LEU A 33 -11.49 7.30 14.83
N ALA A 34 -11.66 8.01 15.95
CA ALA A 34 -11.86 9.46 15.93
C ALA A 34 -10.58 10.18 15.47
N ARG A 35 -9.41 9.69 15.86
CA ARG A 35 -8.12 10.23 15.41
C ARG A 35 -7.87 9.96 13.93
N ILE A 36 -8.21 8.75 13.46
CA ILE A 36 -8.09 8.39 12.04
C ILE A 36 -9.08 9.22 11.21
N ASP A 37 -10.30 9.42 11.69
CA ASP A 37 -11.31 10.24 11.01
C ASP A 37 -10.94 11.72 10.94
N ALA A 38 -10.31 12.27 11.97
CA ALA A 38 -9.89 13.67 12.04
C ALA A 38 -8.55 13.96 11.33
N ALA A 39 -7.78 12.94 10.93
CA ALA A 39 -6.46 13.13 10.33
C ALA A 39 -6.55 13.71 8.92
N GLU A 40 -5.66 14.62 8.55
CA GLU A 40 -5.58 15.22 7.21
C GLU A 40 -5.14 14.20 6.13
N ARG A 41 -4.36 13.19 6.52
CA ARG A 41 -3.90 12.08 5.67
C ARG A 41 -3.92 10.78 6.45
N VAL A 42 -4.15 9.68 5.77
CA VAL A 42 -4.14 8.34 6.37
C VAL A 42 -3.14 7.45 5.65
N VAL A 43 -2.34 6.73 6.41
CA VAL A 43 -1.52 5.63 5.89
C VAL A 43 -2.08 4.33 6.45
N LEU A 44 -2.37 3.40 5.56
CA LEU A 44 -2.75 2.03 5.86
C LEU A 44 -1.57 1.12 5.52
N PRO A 45 -0.64 0.92 6.45
CA PRO A 45 0.42 -0.06 6.28
C PRO A 45 -0.15 -1.45 6.54
N GLY A 46 0.51 -2.47 6.08
CA GLY A 46 0.09 -3.83 6.43
C GLY A 46 1.18 -4.85 6.16
N VAL A 47 1.27 -5.80 7.08
CA VAL A 47 1.92 -7.09 6.89
C VAL A 47 1.03 -8.16 7.53
N GLY A 48 1.19 -9.42 7.12
CA GLY A 48 0.36 -10.52 7.59
C GLY A 48 -0.71 -10.89 6.56
N ALA A 49 -1.81 -11.48 7.00
CA ALA A 49 -2.87 -12.01 6.15
C ALA A 49 -4.02 -11.00 5.96
N ALA A 50 -4.61 -11.00 4.77
CA ALA A 50 -5.69 -10.09 4.40
C ALA A 50 -6.93 -10.29 5.29
N GLY A 51 -7.31 -11.54 5.58
CA GLY A 51 -8.45 -11.85 6.44
C GLY A 51 -8.30 -11.24 7.83
N HIS A 52 -7.16 -11.47 8.48
CA HIS A 52 -6.91 -10.91 9.80
C HIS A 52 -6.92 -9.37 9.79
N ALA A 53 -6.34 -8.73 8.78
CA ALA A 53 -6.32 -7.28 8.67
C ALA A 53 -7.74 -6.70 8.50
N MET A 54 -8.59 -7.34 7.68
CA MET A 54 -9.98 -6.92 7.49
C MET A 54 -10.82 -7.14 8.75
N GLU A 55 -10.64 -8.26 9.47
CA GLU A 55 -11.28 -8.48 10.77
C GLU A 55 -10.93 -7.38 11.79
N ARG A 56 -9.67 -6.95 11.81
CA ARG A 56 -9.23 -5.84 12.68
C ARG A 56 -9.85 -4.51 12.26
N ILE A 57 -9.90 -4.21 10.96
CA ILE A 57 -10.56 -3.02 10.42
C ILE A 57 -12.03 -2.98 10.86
N ASP A 58 -12.73 -4.10 10.77
CA ASP A 58 -14.14 -4.22 11.15
C ASP A 58 -14.34 -4.12 12.67
N ALA A 59 -13.51 -4.80 13.45
CA ALA A 59 -13.55 -4.75 14.91
C ALA A 59 -13.31 -3.33 15.47
N LEU A 60 -12.49 -2.53 14.78
CA LEU A 60 -12.23 -1.13 15.13
C LEU A 60 -13.25 -0.15 14.52
N GLY A 61 -14.23 -0.63 13.74
CA GLY A 61 -15.22 0.19 13.07
C GLY A 61 -14.66 1.09 11.95
N LEU A 62 -13.47 0.79 11.44
CA LEU A 62 -12.73 1.65 10.51
C LEU A 62 -13.21 1.53 9.06
N ARG A 63 -13.93 0.45 8.67
CA ARG A 63 -14.30 0.18 7.27
C ARG A 63 -14.98 1.38 6.62
N ALA A 64 -16.06 1.89 7.20
CA ALA A 64 -16.81 3.01 6.64
C ALA A 64 -15.97 4.30 6.54
N THR A 65 -15.13 4.57 7.54
CA THR A 65 -14.20 5.71 7.54
C THR A 65 -13.14 5.59 6.45
N LEU A 66 -12.58 4.40 6.24
CA LEU A 66 -11.61 4.15 5.18
C LEU A 66 -12.25 4.17 3.78
N GLN A 67 -13.52 3.79 3.63
CA GLN A 67 -14.23 3.80 2.34
C GLN A 67 -14.70 5.20 1.90
N ARG A 68 -15.07 6.10 2.81
CA ARG A 68 -15.58 7.46 2.50
C ARG A 68 -14.51 8.49 2.16
N ARG A 69 -13.55 8.21 1.41
CA ARG A 69 -12.33 8.98 1.32
C ARG A 69 -12.44 10.30 0.54
N ASP A 70 -12.39 11.39 1.22
CA ASP A 70 -12.28 12.76 0.70
C ASP A 70 -10.87 13.37 0.88
N ARG A 71 -9.97 12.67 1.56
CA ARG A 71 -8.59 13.06 1.89
C ARG A 71 -7.56 12.04 1.41
N PRO A 72 -6.27 12.42 1.28
CA PRO A 72 -5.22 11.50 0.82
C PRO A 72 -5.08 10.27 1.72
N MET A 73 -5.00 9.09 1.09
CA MET A 73 -4.63 7.83 1.73
C MET A 73 -3.56 7.09 0.95
N LEU A 74 -2.67 6.46 1.68
CA LEU A 74 -1.63 5.59 1.16
C LEU A 74 -1.77 4.19 1.75
N GLY A 75 -2.05 3.19 0.90
CA GLY A 75 -1.91 1.77 1.23
C GLY A 75 -0.49 1.29 0.92
N ILE A 76 0.17 0.58 1.86
CA ILE A 76 1.51 0.03 1.67
C ILE A 76 1.48 -1.49 1.81
N CYS A 77 1.99 -2.21 0.82
CA CYS A 77 2.06 -3.67 0.73
C CYS A 77 0.68 -4.31 0.94
N LEU A 78 0.44 -5.03 2.03
CA LEU A 78 -0.89 -5.53 2.36
C LEU A 78 -1.92 -4.39 2.40
N GLY A 79 -1.57 -3.22 2.94
CA GLY A 79 -2.46 -2.05 2.95
C GLY A 79 -2.90 -1.61 1.55
N MET A 80 -2.05 -1.73 0.52
CA MET A 80 -2.46 -1.54 -0.87
C MET A 80 -3.41 -2.65 -1.33
N GLN A 81 -3.12 -3.90 -1.00
CA GLN A 81 -3.96 -5.05 -1.39
C GLN A 81 -5.38 -4.91 -0.82
N LEU A 82 -5.51 -4.41 0.40
CA LEU A 82 -6.81 -4.15 1.03
C LEU A 82 -7.64 -3.05 0.34
N LEU A 83 -7.05 -2.24 -0.54
CA LEU A 83 -7.80 -1.24 -1.32
C LEU A 83 -8.67 -1.87 -2.42
N PHE A 84 -8.32 -3.07 -2.88
CA PHE A 84 -9.05 -3.79 -3.94
C PHE A 84 -10.36 -4.39 -3.42
N GLU A 85 -11.10 -5.04 -4.30
CA GLU A 85 -12.41 -5.64 -3.95
C GLU A 85 -12.24 -6.91 -3.13
N ARG A 86 -11.28 -7.78 -3.52
CA ARG A 86 -11.12 -9.11 -2.95
C ARG A 86 -9.68 -9.58 -2.99
N SER A 87 -9.30 -10.41 -2.03
CA SER A 87 -8.04 -11.14 -2.00
C SER A 87 -8.27 -12.64 -1.98
N GLU A 88 -7.48 -13.40 -2.77
CA GLU A 88 -7.41 -14.87 -2.65
C GLU A 88 -6.80 -15.30 -1.31
N GLU A 89 -6.09 -14.41 -0.61
CA GLU A 89 -5.61 -14.70 0.73
C GLU A 89 -6.79 -14.74 1.69
N ASP A 90 -7.02 -15.93 2.26
CA ASP A 90 -8.12 -16.23 3.16
C ASP A 90 -9.53 -15.97 2.55
N ASP A 91 -9.62 -15.93 1.21
CA ASP A 91 -10.88 -15.68 0.47
C ASP A 91 -11.60 -14.40 0.97
N THR A 92 -10.88 -13.30 1.10
CA THR A 92 -11.26 -12.11 1.86
C THR A 92 -11.88 -11.02 0.99
N ASP A 93 -13.08 -10.52 1.36
CA ASP A 93 -13.63 -9.27 0.84
C ASP A 93 -12.91 -8.08 1.49
N CYS A 94 -12.32 -7.23 0.65
CA CYS A 94 -11.50 -6.09 1.08
C CYS A 94 -12.31 -4.77 1.12
N LEU A 95 -11.65 -3.62 0.95
CA LEU A 95 -12.31 -2.31 1.05
C LEU A 95 -13.08 -1.91 -0.22
N GLY A 96 -12.78 -2.49 -1.38
CA GLY A 96 -13.48 -2.20 -2.64
C GLY A 96 -13.33 -0.76 -3.13
N LEU A 97 -12.19 -0.13 -2.88
CA LEU A 97 -11.89 1.24 -3.32
C LEU A 97 -11.27 1.29 -4.72
N VAL A 98 -10.66 0.20 -5.14
CA VAL A 98 -10.08 -0.01 -6.47
C VAL A 98 -10.65 -1.32 -7.01
N GLU A 99 -11.12 -1.33 -8.26
CA GLU A 99 -11.59 -2.54 -8.93
C GLU A 99 -10.46 -3.56 -9.09
N GLY A 100 -10.82 -4.84 -9.01
CA GLY A 100 -9.90 -5.94 -9.24
C GLY A 100 -9.64 -6.81 -8.02
N GLN A 101 -8.79 -7.81 -8.22
CA GLN A 101 -8.52 -8.86 -7.23
C GLN A 101 -7.02 -9.03 -6.97
N VAL A 102 -6.72 -9.32 -5.74
CA VAL A 102 -5.39 -9.73 -5.28
C VAL A 102 -5.29 -11.25 -5.43
N ARG A 103 -4.28 -11.72 -6.17
CA ARG A 103 -4.08 -13.14 -6.46
C ARG A 103 -2.74 -13.65 -5.95
N ARG A 104 -2.71 -14.93 -5.61
CA ARG A 104 -1.47 -15.58 -5.20
C ARG A 104 -0.46 -15.60 -6.36
N LEU A 105 0.79 -15.29 -6.05
CA LEU A 105 1.90 -15.49 -6.97
C LEU A 105 2.18 -16.99 -7.15
N VAL A 106 2.50 -17.38 -8.38
CA VAL A 106 2.90 -18.76 -8.69
C VAL A 106 4.42 -18.83 -8.72
N PRO A 107 5.05 -19.74 -7.95
CA PRO A 107 6.50 -19.87 -8.00
C PRO A 107 6.97 -20.43 -9.35
N GLU A 108 8.06 -19.86 -9.87
CA GLU A 108 8.73 -20.30 -11.11
C GLU A 108 10.22 -20.44 -10.86
N PRO A 109 10.97 -21.14 -11.75
CA PRO A 109 12.41 -21.18 -11.68
C PRO A 109 13.02 -19.76 -11.70
N GLY A 110 13.80 -19.44 -10.66
CA GLY A 110 14.38 -18.12 -10.46
C GLY A 110 13.43 -17.05 -9.88
N ARG A 111 12.16 -17.40 -9.62
CA ARG A 111 11.16 -16.51 -8.99
C ARG A 111 10.42 -17.22 -7.86
N PRO A 112 11.06 -17.36 -6.69
CA PRO A 112 10.42 -17.98 -5.53
C PRO A 112 9.26 -17.11 -5.00
N VAL A 113 8.31 -17.73 -4.31
CA VAL A 113 7.27 -17.03 -3.55
C VAL A 113 7.55 -17.23 -2.06
N PRO A 114 7.60 -16.14 -1.28
CA PRO A 114 7.27 -14.76 -1.59
C PRO A 114 8.26 -14.07 -2.56
N HIS A 115 7.78 -13.09 -3.32
CA HIS A 115 8.59 -12.11 -4.03
C HIS A 115 9.30 -11.25 -2.99
N MET A 116 10.57 -11.50 -2.73
CA MET A 116 11.38 -10.76 -1.77
C MET A 116 12.63 -10.21 -2.46
N GLY A 117 12.79 -8.89 -2.40
CA GLY A 117 13.97 -8.23 -2.94
C GLY A 117 13.65 -7.01 -3.79
N TRP A 118 14.68 -6.56 -4.52
CA TRP A 118 14.61 -5.38 -5.38
C TRP A 118 14.18 -5.79 -6.79
N SER A 119 13.17 -5.09 -7.31
CA SER A 119 12.70 -5.28 -8.68
C SER A 119 12.51 -3.94 -9.37
N GLN A 120 12.71 -3.94 -10.68
CA GLN A 120 12.68 -2.74 -11.51
C GLN A 120 11.24 -2.35 -11.81
N LEU A 121 10.93 -1.06 -11.67
CA LEU A 121 9.62 -0.49 -11.95
C LEU A 121 9.48 -0.10 -13.41
N GLU A 122 8.31 -0.34 -13.96
CA GLU A 122 7.84 0.18 -15.24
C GLU A 122 6.69 1.16 -14.96
N ILE A 123 6.88 2.43 -15.28
CA ILE A 123 5.88 3.46 -15.01
C ILE A 123 4.91 3.54 -16.19
N ARG A 124 3.61 3.52 -15.90
CA ARG A 124 2.51 3.60 -16.87
C ARG A 124 1.89 4.98 -16.97
N ASP A 125 1.85 5.70 -15.86
CA ASP A 125 1.31 7.05 -15.78
C ASP A 125 2.10 7.85 -14.73
N ASP A 126 1.89 9.16 -14.68
CA ASP A 126 2.61 10.02 -13.74
C ASP A 126 2.35 9.58 -12.29
N VAL A 127 3.29 8.84 -11.75
CA VAL A 127 3.40 8.56 -10.33
C VAL A 127 4.43 9.51 -9.79
N ALA A 128 3.97 10.58 -9.20
CA ALA A 128 4.82 11.60 -8.63
C ALA A 128 6.03 10.98 -7.89
N GLY A 129 7.22 11.31 -8.36
CA GLY A 129 8.47 10.90 -7.77
C GLY A 129 9.07 9.57 -8.22
N LEU A 130 8.42 8.76 -9.08
CA LEU A 130 8.98 7.53 -9.62
C LEU A 130 9.32 7.66 -11.11
N SER A 131 10.34 6.93 -11.55
CA SER A 131 10.76 6.85 -12.95
C SER A 131 10.90 5.39 -13.38
N SER A 132 10.64 5.10 -14.66
CA SER A 132 10.87 3.77 -15.21
C SER A 132 12.35 3.40 -15.12
N GLY A 133 12.61 2.14 -14.78
CA GLY A 133 13.96 1.64 -14.58
C GLY A 133 14.50 1.76 -13.16
N GLU A 134 13.83 2.48 -12.28
CA GLU A 134 14.18 2.52 -10.86
C GLU A 134 13.81 1.21 -10.16
N TYR A 135 14.51 0.94 -9.07
CA TYR A 135 14.28 -0.26 -8.26
C TYR A 135 13.51 0.08 -6.98
N ALA A 136 12.57 -0.79 -6.61
CA ALA A 136 11.87 -0.76 -5.33
C ALA A 136 11.97 -2.10 -4.63
N TYR A 137 11.80 -2.11 -3.31
CA TYR A 137 11.89 -3.31 -2.48
C TYR A 137 10.50 -3.93 -2.25
N PHE A 138 10.37 -5.20 -2.58
CA PHE A 138 9.15 -6.00 -2.46
C PHE A 138 9.30 -7.10 -1.41
N ALA A 139 8.18 -7.48 -0.75
CA ALA A 139 8.12 -8.59 0.19
C ALA A 139 6.67 -9.10 0.30
N HIS A 140 6.18 -9.86 -0.70
CA HIS A 140 4.79 -10.30 -0.75
C HIS A 140 4.60 -11.63 -1.49
N SER A 141 3.53 -12.36 -1.15
CA SER A 141 3.12 -13.62 -1.80
C SER A 141 1.87 -13.46 -2.68
N TYR A 142 1.15 -12.35 -2.53
CA TYR A 142 -0.04 -12.01 -3.29
C TYR A 142 0.16 -10.67 -3.99
N ALA A 143 -0.45 -10.49 -5.14
CA ALA A 143 -0.34 -9.27 -5.95
C ALA A 143 -1.60 -9.04 -6.79
N CYS A 144 -1.83 -7.80 -7.17
CA CYS A 144 -2.88 -7.44 -8.10
C CYS A 144 -2.40 -7.54 -9.54
N ASP A 145 -3.27 -7.97 -10.44
CA ASP A 145 -3.09 -7.84 -11.87
C ASP A 145 -3.12 -6.36 -12.28
N GLU A 146 -2.78 -6.07 -13.54
CA GLU A 146 -2.92 -4.72 -14.08
C GLU A 146 -4.41 -4.31 -14.10
N VAL A 147 -4.67 -3.12 -13.60
CA VAL A 147 -6.00 -2.49 -13.57
C VAL A 147 -5.91 -1.07 -14.14
N PRO A 148 -7.03 -0.42 -14.51
CA PRO A 148 -6.99 0.94 -15.06
C PRO A 148 -6.31 1.97 -14.14
N GLN A 149 -6.32 1.74 -12.84
CA GLN A 149 -5.68 2.58 -11.82
C GLN A 149 -4.18 2.27 -11.61
N SER A 150 -3.63 1.25 -12.30
CA SER A 150 -2.21 0.90 -12.21
C SER A 150 -1.34 1.99 -12.86
N VAL A 151 -0.51 2.64 -12.06
CA VAL A 151 0.39 3.71 -12.49
C VAL A 151 1.85 3.26 -12.54
N ALA A 152 2.18 2.15 -11.88
CA ALA A 152 3.46 1.48 -12.00
C ALA A 152 3.28 -0.04 -11.96
N MET A 153 4.09 -0.74 -12.73
CA MET A 153 4.11 -2.19 -12.84
C MET A 153 5.48 -2.75 -12.47
N VAL A 154 5.51 -4.02 -12.13
CA VAL A 154 6.73 -4.82 -12.00
C VAL A 154 6.49 -6.19 -12.62
N TYR A 155 7.52 -6.78 -13.23
CA TYR A 155 7.43 -8.12 -13.80
C TYR A 155 7.96 -9.17 -12.81
N TYR A 156 7.07 -10.10 -12.41
CA TYR A 156 7.43 -11.27 -11.58
C TYR A 156 6.68 -12.52 -12.04
N GLY A 157 7.20 -13.18 -13.09
CA GLY A 157 6.51 -14.26 -13.81
C GLY A 157 5.40 -13.74 -14.73
N ARG A 158 4.69 -12.73 -14.29
CA ARG A 158 3.69 -11.95 -15.04
C ARG A 158 3.79 -10.48 -14.66
N PRO A 159 3.22 -9.56 -15.45
CA PRO A 159 3.06 -8.18 -15.01
C PRO A 159 2.15 -8.13 -13.78
N ILE A 160 2.56 -7.43 -12.74
CA ILE A 160 1.77 -7.17 -11.54
C ILE A 160 1.81 -5.68 -11.20
N THR A 161 0.74 -5.20 -10.60
CA THR A 161 0.63 -3.81 -10.18
C THR A 161 1.61 -3.50 -9.04
N ALA A 162 2.54 -2.58 -9.29
CA ALA A 162 3.49 -2.09 -8.28
C ALA A 162 2.95 -0.87 -7.53
N ALA A 163 2.17 -0.01 -8.21
CA ALA A 163 1.48 1.10 -7.57
C ALA A 163 0.16 1.42 -8.26
N VAL A 164 -0.81 1.89 -7.49
CA VAL A 164 -2.10 2.38 -7.96
C VAL A 164 -2.32 3.83 -7.56
N ARG A 165 -3.10 4.56 -8.39
CA ARG A 165 -3.59 5.89 -8.08
C ARG A 165 -5.04 6.05 -8.52
N GLN A 166 -5.88 6.56 -7.62
CA GLN A 166 -7.26 6.94 -7.92
C GLN A 166 -7.60 8.23 -7.15
N GLY A 167 -7.50 9.36 -7.84
CA GLY A 167 -7.64 10.67 -7.20
C GLY A 167 -6.59 10.87 -6.10
N ARG A 168 -7.04 10.97 -4.84
CA ARG A 168 -6.18 11.13 -3.65
C ARG A 168 -5.78 9.80 -3.00
N LEU A 169 -6.22 8.69 -3.56
CA LEU A 169 -5.85 7.35 -3.11
C LEU A 169 -4.58 6.92 -3.81
N LEU A 170 -3.58 6.54 -3.06
CA LEU A 170 -2.34 5.94 -3.53
C LEU A 170 -2.16 4.56 -2.91
N GLY A 171 -1.56 3.64 -3.65
CA GLY A 171 -1.13 2.35 -3.15
C GLY A 171 0.25 1.98 -3.68
N ALA A 172 1.08 1.35 -2.85
CA ALA A 172 2.35 0.77 -3.23
C ALA A 172 2.42 -0.69 -2.78
N GLN A 173 2.65 -1.62 -3.71
CA GLN A 173 2.93 -3.02 -3.39
C GLN A 173 4.34 -3.18 -2.80
N PHE A 174 5.26 -2.32 -3.21
CA PHE A 174 6.58 -2.23 -2.62
C PHE A 174 6.55 -1.50 -1.28
N HIS A 175 7.65 -1.57 -0.55
CA HIS A 175 7.84 -0.86 0.71
C HIS A 175 8.61 0.45 0.45
N PRO A 176 7.95 1.62 0.35
CA PRO A 176 8.64 2.88 0.07
C PRO A 176 9.63 3.24 1.18
N GLU A 177 9.35 2.89 2.44
CA GLU A 177 10.23 3.09 3.59
C GLU A 177 11.54 2.29 3.50
N ARG A 178 11.63 1.33 2.56
CA ARG A 178 12.79 0.47 2.28
C ARG A 178 13.35 0.62 0.86
N SER A 179 12.79 1.50 0.06
CA SER A 179 13.10 1.63 -1.38
C SER A 179 14.04 2.79 -1.70
N GLY A 180 14.86 3.23 -0.75
CA GLY A 180 15.89 4.26 -0.95
C GLY A 180 15.32 5.58 -1.46
N GLU A 181 15.99 6.20 -2.44
CA GLU A 181 15.56 7.50 -2.98
C GLU A 181 14.25 7.44 -3.77
N ALA A 182 13.97 6.34 -4.48
CA ALA A 182 12.69 6.17 -5.17
C ALA A 182 11.53 6.14 -4.17
N GLY A 183 11.67 5.35 -3.09
CA GLY A 183 10.67 5.29 -2.02
C GLY A 183 10.50 6.62 -1.29
N LYS A 184 11.60 7.35 -1.06
CA LYS A 184 11.57 8.68 -0.46
C LYS A 184 10.74 9.64 -1.31
N ARG A 185 11.02 9.77 -2.61
CA ARG A 185 10.26 10.65 -3.51
C ARG A 185 8.78 10.25 -3.60
N PHE A 186 8.47 8.95 -3.60
CA PHE A 186 7.09 8.47 -3.57
C PHE A 186 6.36 8.92 -2.30
N LEU A 187 7.02 8.86 -1.12
CA LEU A 187 6.44 9.36 0.13
C LEU A 187 6.31 10.90 0.10
N GLU A 188 7.29 11.63 -0.42
CA GLU A 188 7.21 13.09 -0.59
C GLU A 188 6.02 13.49 -1.47
N ALA A 189 5.78 12.76 -2.55
CA ALA A 189 4.62 12.97 -3.40
C ALA A 189 3.29 12.73 -2.66
N PHE A 190 3.20 11.70 -1.84
CA PHE A 190 2.05 11.48 -0.97
C PHE A 190 1.83 12.64 0.02
N LEU A 191 2.91 13.26 0.51
CA LEU A 191 2.82 14.40 1.43
C LEU A 191 2.33 15.68 0.75
N THR A 192 2.40 15.77 -0.57
CA THR A 192 2.05 16.96 -1.36
C THR A 192 0.77 16.81 -2.18
N CYS A 193 0.15 15.63 -2.17
CA CYS A 193 -1.13 15.36 -2.86
C CYS A 193 -2.30 16.18 -2.33
#